data_89e1fcb010c47b4ca8bcdf7bd3a43da2
#
_entry.id   89e1fcb010c47b4ca8bcdf7bd3a43da2
#
_cell.length_a   1.000
_cell.length_b   1.000
_cell.length_c   1.000
_cell.angle_alpha   90.00
_cell.angle_beta   90.00
_cell.angle_gamma   90.00
#
_symmetry.space_group_name_H-M   'P 1'
#
loop_
_entity.id
_entity.type
_entity.pdbx_description
1 polymer ?
#
loop_
_entity_poly.entity_id
_entity_poly.type
_entity_poly.pdbx_seq_one_letter_code
_entity_poly.pdbx_strand_id
1 'polypeptide(L)'
;MTDVVRMRYELVANIVERVMGVERAELLSSKKEEATDARSMLVYVLSDDLTDSEMSSCMGLSRQAVNGIKNGARERIKSRRMLVCSLQEIRNELTKDEQRIT
;
A
#
# COMPACT_ATOMS: atom_id res chain seq x y z
N MET A 1 3.62 18.82 0.25
CA MET A 1 3.18 17.62 0.97
C MET A 1 3.59 17.73 2.43
N THR A 2 2.70 17.36 3.35
CA THR A 2 2.99 17.47 4.78
C THR A 2 3.84 16.28 5.25
N ASP A 3 4.61 16.50 6.32
CA ASP A 3 5.40 15.44 6.93
C ASP A 3 4.54 14.30 7.42
N VAL A 4 3.33 14.57 7.89
CA VAL A 4 2.39 13.56 8.39
C VAL A 4 2.00 12.59 7.27
N VAL A 5 1.71 13.11 6.07
CA VAL A 5 1.38 12.30 4.90
C VAL A 5 2.57 11.39 4.54
N ARG A 6 3.76 11.95 4.49
CA ARG A 6 4.98 11.20 4.16
C ARG A 6 5.26 10.11 5.18
N MET A 7 5.12 10.43 6.46
CA MET A 7 5.32 9.48 7.55
C MET A 7 4.33 8.31 7.45
N ARG A 8 3.07 8.62 7.18
CA ARG A 8 2.05 7.57 7.02
C ARG A 8 2.36 6.66 5.84
N TYR A 9 2.73 7.27 4.71
CA TYR A 9 3.13 6.51 3.52
C TYR A 9 4.29 5.57 3.84
N GLU A 10 5.36 6.08 4.45
CA GLU A 10 6.54 5.29 4.75
C GLU A 10 6.22 4.14 5.73
N LEU A 11 5.42 4.41 6.73
CA LEU A 11 5.00 3.38 7.69
C LEU A 11 4.28 2.24 7.00
N VAL A 12 3.25 2.56 6.22
CA VAL A 12 2.44 1.54 5.54
C VAL A 12 3.28 0.81 4.49
N ALA A 13 4.07 1.54 3.71
CA ALA A 13 4.90 0.95 2.67
C ALA A 13 5.94 -0.01 3.25
N ASN A 14 6.57 0.34 4.37
CA ASN A 14 7.54 -0.54 5.03
C ASN A 14 6.87 -1.84 5.49
N ILE A 15 5.67 -1.76 6.01
CA ILE A 15 4.91 -2.95 6.43
C ILE A 15 4.55 -3.81 5.24
N VAL A 16 4.07 -3.21 4.15
CA VAL A 16 3.73 -3.94 2.92
C VAL A 16 4.95 -4.66 2.36
N GLU A 17 6.11 -3.98 2.31
CA GLU A 17 7.36 -4.60 1.86
C GLU A 17 7.70 -5.84 2.68
N ARG A 18 7.60 -5.71 3.99
CA ARG A 18 7.94 -6.81 4.91
C ARG A 18 6.98 -7.98 4.78
N VAL A 19 5.68 -7.70 4.80
CA VAL A 19 4.65 -8.74 4.74
C VAL A 19 4.64 -9.45 3.41
N MET A 20 4.81 -8.71 2.31
CA MET A 20 4.70 -9.28 0.97
C MET A 20 6.04 -9.67 0.35
N GLY A 21 7.14 -9.33 1.01
CA GLY A 21 8.48 -9.71 0.54
C GLY A 21 8.90 -9.04 -0.76
N VAL A 22 8.47 -7.80 -0.98
CA VAL A 22 8.78 -7.04 -2.20
C VAL A 22 9.44 -5.73 -1.81
N GLU A 23 10.60 -5.43 -2.39
CA GLU A 23 11.31 -4.18 -2.12
C GLU A 23 10.60 -2.98 -2.76
N ARG A 24 10.81 -1.79 -2.17
CA ARG A 24 10.13 -0.57 -2.60
C ARG A 24 10.30 -0.29 -4.09
N ALA A 25 11.51 -0.41 -4.61
CA ALA A 25 11.78 -0.12 -6.01
C ALA A 25 10.99 -1.05 -6.94
N GLU A 26 10.93 -2.34 -6.61
CA GLU A 26 10.14 -3.30 -7.38
C GLU A 26 8.64 -3.05 -7.23
N LEU A 27 8.19 -2.80 -6.01
CA LEU A 27 6.79 -2.52 -5.72
C LEU A 27 6.28 -1.36 -6.56
N LEU A 28 7.08 -0.33 -6.72
CA LEU A 28 6.68 0.88 -7.44
C LEU A 28 6.77 0.78 -8.95
N SER A 29 7.62 -0.09 -9.49
CA SER A 29 7.92 -0.06 -10.93
C SER A 29 7.83 -1.40 -11.65
N SER A 30 7.97 -2.52 -10.97
CA SER A 30 7.99 -3.82 -11.64
C SER A 30 6.60 -4.23 -12.13
N LYS A 31 6.58 -4.95 -13.25
CA LYS A 31 5.34 -5.49 -13.83
C LYS A 31 5.07 -6.93 -13.39
N LYS A 32 5.96 -7.49 -12.58
CA LYS A 32 5.77 -8.85 -12.03
C LYS A 32 4.51 -8.89 -11.16
N GLU A 33 3.89 -10.06 -11.11
CA GLU A 33 2.64 -10.23 -10.37
C GLU A 33 2.79 -9.88 -8.89
N GLU A 34 3.87 -10.34 -8.26
CA GLU A 34 4.13 -10.06 -6.84
C GLU A 34 4.22 -8.55 -6.55
N ALA A 35 4.89 -7.83 -7.44
CA ALA A 35 5.04 -6.38 -7.30
C ALA A 35 3.71 -5.66 -7.53
N THR A 36 2.95 -6.11 -8.52
CA THR A 36 1.63 -5.55 -8.80
C THR A 36 0.67 -5.78 -7.63
N ASP A 37 0.73 -6.98 -7.04
CA ASP A 37 -0.07 -7.30 -5.85
C ASP A 37 0.29 -6.38 -4.68
N ALA A 38 1.58 -6.20 -4.43
CA ALA A 38 2.06 -5.35 -3.34
C ALA A 38 1.68 -3.89 -3.56
N ARG A 39 1.77 -3.42 -4.81
CA ARG A 39 1.37 -2.05 -5.17
C ARG A 39 -0.12 -1.83 -4.93
N SER A 40 -0.94 -2.79 -5.34
CA SER A 40 -2.38 -2.73 -5.13
C SER A 40 -2.72 -2.73 -3.64
N MET A 41 -2.03 -3.56 -2.88
CA MET A 41 -2.20 -3.63 -1.42
C MET A 41 -1.86 -2.29 -0.76
N LEU A 42 -0.74 -1.70 -1.15
CA LEU A 42 -0.29 -0.41 -0.63
C LEU A 42 -1.32 0.68 -0.90
N VAL A 43 -1.78 0.80 -2.14
CA VAL A 43 -2.78 1.81 -2.50
C VAL A 43 -4.10 1.56 -1.76
N TYR A 44 -4.51 0.31 -1.65
CA TYR A 44 -5.76 -0.04 -0.98
C TYR A 44 -5.75 0.40 0.49
N VAL A 45 -4.66 0.08 1.20
CA VAL A 45 -4.54 0.43 2.62
C VAL A 45 -4.39 1.94 2.80
N LEU A 46 -3.56 2.59 1.97
CA LEU A 46 -3.34 4.04 2.06
C LEU A 46 -4.59 4.85 1.71
N SER A 47 -5.48 4.31 0.89
CA SER A 47 -6.68 5.05 0.46
C SER A 47 -7.62 5.42 1.60
N ASP A 48 -7.49 4.79 2.76
CA ASP A 48 -8.25 5.15 3.96
C ASP A 48 -7.78 6.47 4.56
N ASP A 49 -6.51 6.82 4.36
CA ASP A 49 -5.88 7.97 5.02
C ASP A 49 -5.38 9.05 4.07
N LEU A 50 -5.06 8.68 2.83
CA LEU A 50 -4.44 9.58 1.86
C LEU A 50 -5.33 9.76 0.64
N THR A 51 -5.26 10.95 0.05
CA THR A 51 -5.95 11.24 -1.23
C THR A 51 -5.14 10.66 -2.38
N ASP A 52 -5.78 10.56 -3.54
CA ASP A 52 -5.10 10.11 -4.76
C ASP A 52 -3.89 10.99 -5.09
N SER A 53 -4.03 12.30 -4.89
CA SER A 53 -2.96 13.26 -5.11
C SER A 53 -1.78 13.03 -4.19
N GLU A 54 -2.05 12.78 -2.92
CA GLU A 54 -1.02 12.49 -1.93
C GLU A 54 -0.29 11.19 -2.23
N MET A 55 -1.03 10.13 -2.59
CA MET A 55 -0.43 8.86 -2.99
C MET A 55 0.41 9.01 -4.25
N SER A 56 -0.09 9.77 -5.22
CA SER A 56 0.64 10.07 -6.45
C SER A 56 2.00 10.69 -6.15
N SER A 57 2.02 11.70 -5.29
CA SER A 57 3.26 12.37 -4.91
C SER A 57 4.23 11.43 -4.20
N CYS A 58 3.72 10.64 -3.26
CA CYS A 58 4.57 9.73 -2.48
C CYS A 58 5.15 8.60 -3.34
N MET A 59 4.35 8.07 -4.26
CA MET A 59 4.73 6.89 -5.04
C MET A 59 5.45 7.22 -6.35
N GLY A 60 5.44 8.49 -6.75
CA GLY A 60 6.02 8.88 -8.03
C GLY A 60 5.22 8.39 -9.23
N LEU A 61 3.92 8.17 -9.05
CA LEU A 61 3.01 7.75 -10.11
C LEU A 61 2.05 8.89 -10.44
N SER A 62 1.43 8.82 -11.63
CA SER A 62 0.41 9.81 -11.97
C SER A 62 -0.86 9.56 -11.16
N ARG A 63 -1.69 10.58 -11.02
CA ARG A 63 -2.99 10.44 -10.35
C ARG A 63 -3.88 9.42 -11.07
N GLN A 64 -3.81 9.38 -12.40
CA GLN A 64 -4.55 8.40 -13.19
C GLN A 64 -4.10 6.98 -12.87
N ALA A 65 -2.78 6.76 -12.75
CA ALA A 65 -2.24 5.45 -12.41
C ALA A 65 -2.71 5.02 -11.02
N VAL A 66 -2.63 5.92 -10.03
CA VAL A 66 -3.10 5.64 -8.67
C VAL A 66 -4.59 5.31 -8.66
N ASN A 67 -5.38 6.10 -9.38
CA ASN A 67 -6.83 5.88 -9.45
C ASN A 67 -7.16 4.52 -10.08
N GLY A 68 -6.45 4.15 -11.15
CA GLY A 68 -6.62 2.85 -11.78
C GLY A 68 -6.30 1.69 -10.85
N ILE A 69 -5.20 1.80 -10.11
CA ILE A 69 -4.81 0.78 -9.12
C ILE A 69 -5.88 0.68 -8.03
N LYS A 70 -6.30 1.82 -7.50
CA LYS A 70 -7.30 1.89 -6.43
C LYS A 70 -8.61 1.22 -6.85
N ASN A 71 -9.08 1.50 -8.07
CA ASN A 71 -10.33 0.95 -8.56
C ASN A 71 -10.31 -0.57 -8.72
N GLY A 72 -9.15 -1.14 -9.04
CA GLY A 72 -9.02 -2.58 -9.20
C GLY A 72 -8.52 -3.32 -7.97
N ALA A 73 -8.02 -2.61 -6.96
CA ALA A 73 -7.33 -3.21 -5.82
C ALA A 73 -8.22 -4.14 -5.01
N ARG A 74 -9.44 -3.72 -4.72
CA ARG A 74 -10.38 -4.51 -3.92
C ARG A 74 -10.67 -5.86 -4.55
N GLU A 75 -10.98 -5.87 -5.83
CA GLU A 75 -11.27 -7.12 -6.55
C GLU A 75 -10.05 -8.00 -6.65
N ARG A 76 -8.88 -7.42 -6.89
CA ARG A 76 -7.63 -8.16 -6.95
C ARG A 76 -7.33 -8.86 -5.62
N ILE A 77 -7.49 -8.15 -4.51
CA ILE A 77 -7.25 -8.70 -3.17
C ILE A 77 -8.25 -9.81 -2.87
N LYS A 78 -9.54 -9.58 -3.12
CA LYS A 78 -10.59 -10.56 -2.86
C LYS A 78 -10.45 -11.82 -3.67
N SER A 79 -9.86 -11.74 -4.86
CA SER A 79 -9.77 -12.87 -5.78
C SER A 79 -8.82 -13.97 -5.29
N ARG A 80 -7.94 -13.68 -4.34
CA ARG A 80 -6.97 -14.66 -3.85
C ARG A 80 -6.88 -14.64 -2.32
N ARG A 81 -7.02 -15.84 -1.73
CA ARG A 81 -6.96 -15.99 -0.27
C ARG A 81 -5.65 -15.48 0.31
N MET A 82 -4.53 -15.71 -0.37
CA MET A 82 -3.21 -15.23 0.09
C MET A 82 -3.20 -13.72 0.29
N LEU A 83 -3.82 -12.98 -0.63
CA LEU A 83 -3.85 -11.52 -0.54
C LEU A 83 -4.77 -11.05 0.59
N VAL A 84 -5.86 -11.76 0.84
CA VAL A 84 -6.75 -11.47 1.99
C VAL A 84 -5.96 -11.66 3.29
N CYS A 85 -5.19 -12.74 3.40
CA CYS A 85 -4.36 -13.00 4.57
C CYS A 85 -3.28 -11.95 4.74
N SER A 86 -2.63 -11.53 3.65
CA SER A 86 -1.63 -10.47 3.70
C SER A 86 -2.22 -9.15 4.17
N LEU A 87 -3.41 -8.81 3.69
CA LEU A 87 -4.11 -7.60 4.12
C LEU A 87 -4.39 -7.63 5.63
N GLN A 88 -4.85 -8.78 6.13
CA GLN A 88 -5.11 -8.93 7.56
C GLN A 88 -3.83 -8.75 8.38
N GLU A 89 -2.73 -9.32 7.92
CA GLU A 89 -1.43 -9.20 8.59
C GLU A 89 -0.95 -7.75 8.59
N ILE A 90 -1.09 -7.06 7.46
CA ILE A 90 -0.71 -5.63 7.36
C ILE A 90 -1.53 -4.80 8.36
N ARG A 91 -2.83 -5.03 8.42
CA ARG A 91 -3.71 -4.30 9.36
C ARG A 91 -3.34 -4.59 10.81
N ASN A 92 -2.98 -5.83 11.13
CA ASN A 92 -2.53 -6.19 12.47
C ASN A 92 -1.24 -5.45 12.84
N GLU A 93 -0.29 -5.36 11.92
CA GLU A 93 0.96 -4.64 12.14
C GLU A 93 0.72 -3.13 12.34
N LEU A 94 -0.19 -2.55 11.57
CA LEU A 94 -0.56 -1.14 11.73
C LEU A 94 -1.19 -0.88 13.09
N THR A 95 -2.05 -1.76 13.56
CA THR A 95 -2.68 -1.65 14.88
C THR A 95 -1.64 -1.69 15.99
N LYS A 96 -0.63 -2.57 15.87
CA LYS A 96 0.46 -2.64 16.84
C LYS A 96 1.25 -1.34 16.91
N ASP A 97 1.56 -0.74 15.76
CA ASP A 97 2.29 0.52 15.71
C ASP A 97 1.48 1.66 16.33
N GLU A 98 0.18 1.70 16.08
CA GLU A 98 -0.71 2.70 16.68
C GLU A 98 -0.74 2.57 18.20
N GLN A 99 -0.75 1.34 18.71
CA GLN A 99 -0.76 1.08 20.14
C GLN A 99 0.56 1.49 20.81
N ARG A 100 1.67 1.41 20.10
CA ARG A 100 2.98 1.81 20.64
C ARG A 100 3.09 3.30 20.89
N ILE A 101 2.34 4.09 20.13
CA ILE A 101 2.39 5.56 20.22
C ILE A 101 1.58 6.06 21.41
N THR A 102 0.63 5.27 21.84
CA THR A 102 -0.19 5.58 23.02
C THR A 102 0.33 4.88 24.25
#